data_a779aa6f1dc3b66d3c61d48ab1500ee4
#
_entry.id   a779aa6f1dc3b66d3c61d48ab1500ee4
#
_cell.length_a   1.000
_cell.length_b   1.000
_cell.length_c   1.000
_cell.angle_alpha   90.00
_cell.angle_beta   90.00
_cell.angle_gamma   90.00
#
_symmetry.space_group_name_H-M   'P 1'
#
loop_
_entity.id
_entity.type
_entity.pdbx_description
1 polymer ?
#
loop_
_entity_poly.entity_id
_entity_poly.type
_entity_poly.pdbx_seq_one_letter_code
_entity_poly.pdbx_strand_id
1 'polypeptide(L)'
;MSINRRTFVVAGLAASVLAPRLAISQDAIQALYEAAKSEGEITWYVVPLASESAEIVGQKFTELFPGIKVNVVRSTAGVAFQRLNQDIDSGVANCDVLTTSSIAHAIDLKSRNLLMAYAPVRKSEIIPEFQNLDADDMFHVTTAGPMCIVYNTDDVTEADAPKNWPDLLDPRWKGKVAIGHPGFSGYVGIWGVKMEELYGYEFFEKMLGQNPYIGRSSIDVVTTTVSGETIVGAGPAASSLAAASKGNPVANVYPTDGTVIITSPSCILANAPHPNAAKLFSEFLLGTEFNEVIAEQFGTPIRAGIALQPGVPALDEIKVITATPDQIVNDIPVLAEKFRDTFGI
;
A
#
# COMPACT_ATOMS: atom_id res chain seq x y z
N MET A 1 -47.31 -25.55 41.31
CA MET A 1 -46.52 -25.15 42.47
C MET A 1 -45.10 -25.54 42.19
N SER A 2 -44.12 -24.76 42.10
CA SER A 2 -43.76 -23.43 42.52
C SER A 2 -42.75 -22.89 41.51
N ILE A 3 -42.90 -21.65 41.15
CA ILE A 3 -42.03 -20.80 40.32
C ILE A 3 -40.72 -20.55 41.12
N ASN A 4 -39.56 -20.62 40.47
CA ASN A 4 -38.44 -19.82 40.96
C ASN A 4 -37.69 -19.16 39.82
N ARG A 5 -37.84 -17.85 39.72
CA ARG A 5 -37.13 -16.85 38.93
C ARG A 5 -35.72 -16.71 39.52
N ARG A 6 -34.69 -16.75 38.66
CA ARG A 6 -33.47 -15.94 38.82
C ARG A 6 -32.83 -15.74 37.44
N THR A 7 -33.33 -14.77 36.71
CA THR A 7 -32.63 -14.09 35.65
C THR A 7 -31.61 -13.17 36.31
N PHE A 8 -30.32 -13.44 36.20
CA PHE A 8 -29.30 -12.46 36.52
C PHE A 8 -28.82 -11.84 35.22
N VAL A 9 -29.12 -10.56 35.08
CA VAL A 9 -28.59 -9.64 34.09
C VAL A 9 -27.11 -9.44 34.38
N VAL A 10 -26.24 -9.84 33.45
CA VAL A 10 -24.85 -9.37 33.37
C VAL A 10 -24.71 -8.63 32.04
N ALA A 11 -25.20 -7.41 32.05
CA ALA A 11 -24.90 -6.42 31.03
C ALA A 11 -24.38 -5.18 31.76
N GLY A 12 -23.08 -4.91 31.66
CA GLY A 12 -22.59 -3.64 32.17
C GLY A 12 -21.16 -3.63 32.76
N LEU A 13 -20.13 -4.10 32.04
CA LEU A 13 -18.73 -3.85 32.46
C LEU A 13 -17.72 -3.71 31.30
N ALA A 14 -18.17 -3.68 30.04
CA ALA A 14 -17.24 -3.51 28.92
C ALA A 14 -17.04 -2.05 28.48
N ALA A 15 -17.91 -1.11 28.91
CA ALA A 15 -17.86 0.28 28.46
C ALA A 15 -16.87 1.18 29.23
N SER A 16 -16.40 0.75 30.41
CA SER A 16 -15.63 1.64 31.33
C SER A 16 -14.10 1.61 31.11
N VAL A 17 -13.57 0.68 30.32
CA VAL A 17 -12.11 0.55 30.09
C VAL A 17 -11.66 1.23 28.78
N LEU A 18 -12.56 1.37 27.81
CA LEU A 18 -12.24 2.02 26.53
C LEU A 18 -12.26 3.56 26.61
N ALA A 19 -13.12 4.16 27.41
CA ALA A 19 -13.24 5.61 27.53
C ALA A 19 -11.94 6.33 27.97
N PRO A 20 -11.18 5.88 28.99
CA PRO A 20 -9.93 6.54 29.38
C PRO A 20 -8.82 6.41 28.35
N ARG A 21 -8.73 5.32 27.58
CA ARG A 21 -7.73 5.15 26.51
C ARG A 21 -7.97 6.08 25.34
N LEU A 22 -9.22 6.26 24.93
CA LEU A 22 -9.61 7.21 23.85
C LEU A 22 -9.32 8.66 24.24
N ALA A 23 -9.57 9.05 25.48
CA ALA A 23 -9.28 10.38 25.98
C ALA A 23 -7.76 10.67 26.00
N ILE A 24 -6.94 9.75 26.48
CA ILE A 24 -5.48 9.88 26.48
C ILE A 24 -4.93 9.99 25.03
N SER A 25 -5.50 9.25 24.11
CA SER A 25 -5.13 9.30 22.69
C SER A 25 -5.43 10.67 22.06
N GLN A 26 -6.61 11.24 22.34
CA GLN A 26 -7.00 12.56 21.81
C GLN A 26 -6.15 13.69 22.39
N ASP A 27 -5.88 13.68 23.69
CA ASP A 27 -5.02 14.68 24.36
C ASP A 27 -3.59 14.66 23.80
N ALA A 28 -3.03 13.48 23.53
CA ALA A 28 -1.71 13.33 22.93
C ALA A 28 -1.65 13.87 21.50
N ILE A 29 -2.66 13.58 20.69
CA ILE A 29 -2.76 14.09 19.30
C ILE A 29 -2.93 15.61 19.31
N GLN A 30 -3.74 16.16 20.21
CA GLN A 30 -3.91 17.59 20.35
C GLN A 30 -2.61 18.31 20.74
N ALA A 31 -1.86 17.73 21.67
CA ALA A 31 -0.55 18.26 22.08
C ALA A 31 0.45 18.24 20.89
N LEU A 32 0.49 17.17 20.10
CA LEU A 32 1.30 17.12 18.88
C LEU A 32 0.87 18.20 17.86
N TYR A 33 -0.43 18.38 17.68
CA TYR A 33 -0.94 19.40 16.77
C TYR A 33 -0.50 20.82 17.19
N GLU A 34 -0.61 21.17 18.48
CA GLU A 34 -0.14 22.47 18.96
C GLU A 34 1.38 22.66 18.74
N ALA A 35 2.18 21.61 18.92
CA ALA A 35 3.61 21.66 18.64
C ALA A 35 3.91 21.79 17.13
N ALA A 36 3.17 21.07 16.28
CA ALA A 36 3.34 21.05 14.83
C ALA A 36 2.92 22.36 14.15
N LYS A 37 1.99 23.15 14.74
CA LYS A 37 1.55 24.44 14.18
C LYS A 37 2.69 25.41 13.88
N SER A 38 3.71 25.43 14.71
CA SER A 38 4.86 26.30 14.50
C SER A 38 5.77 25.86 13.35
N GLU A 39 5.68 24.59 12.95
CA GLU A 39 6.41 24.01 11.83
C GLU A 39 5.71 24.32 10.48
N GLY A 40 4.37 24.38 10.48
CA GLY A 40 3.54 24.90 9.39
C GLY A 40 3.41 24.01 8.16
N GLU A 41 4.25 23.04 7.99
CA GLU A 41 4.23 22.13 6.84
C GLU A 41 4.87 20.78 7.14
N ILE A 42 4.69 19.85 6.19
CA ILE A 42 5.34 18.53 6.14
C ILE A 42 5.60 18.19 4.68
N THR A 43 6.73 17.56 4.37
CA THR A 43 7.03 16.97 3.06
C THR A 43 6.91 15.44 3.15
N TRP A 44 5.96 14.89 2.39
CA TRP A 44 5.65 13.49 2.34
C TRP A 44 6.10 12.86 1.01
N TYR A 45 7.13 12.01 1.07
CA TYR A 45 7.51 11.17 -0.06
C TYR A 45 6.62 9.93 -0.07
N VAL A 46 5.80 9.78 -1.11
CA VAL A 46 4.77 8.74 -1.20
C VAL A 46 4.90 7.92 -2.48
N VAL A 47 4.83 6.61 -2.33
CA VAL A 47 5.01 5.65 -3.42
C VAL A 47 3.71 4.88 -3.74
N PRO A 48 2.98 4.30 -2.75
CA PRO A 48 1.92 3.32 -3.05
C PRO A 48 0.64 3.94 -3.63
N LEU A 49 0.46 5.24 -3.51
CA LEU A 49 -0.74 5.93 -3.97
C LEU A 49 -0.55 6.54 -5.36
N ALA A 50 -1.64 6.65 -6.11
CA ALA A 50 -1.68 7.52 -7.29
C ALA A 50 -1.56 9.00 -6.87
N SER A 51 -1.10 9.87 -7.76
CA SER A 51 -0.87 11.29 -7.43
C SER A 51 -2.14 11.96 -6.92
N GLU A 52 -3.27 11.77 -7.59
CA GLU A 52 -4.57 12.31 -7.19
C GLU A 52 -4.96 11.85 -5.76
N SER A 53 -4.81 10.55 -5.47
CA SER A 53 -5.13 9.99 -4.14
C SER A 53 -4.20 10.53 -3.04
N ALA A 54 -2.92 10.71 -3.33
CA ALA A 54 -1.97 11.28 -2.38
C ALA A 54 -2.28 12.76 -2.06
N GLU A 55 -2.69 13.54 -3.05
CA GLU A 55 -3.13 14.93 -2.85
C GLU A 55 -4.42 15.00 -2.01
N ILE A 56 -5.40 14.12 -2.26
CA ILE A 56 -6.63 14.02 -1.43
C ILE A 56 -6.27 13.72 0.03
N VAL A 57 -5.35 12.79 0.28
CA VAL A 57 -4.85 12.49 1.62
C VAL A 57 -4.20 13.71 2.27
N GLY A 58 -3.35 14.42 1.53
CA GLY A 58 -2.70 15.64 2.02
C GLY A 58 -3.70 16.75 2.36
N GLN A 59 -4.72 16.94 1.52
CA GLN A 59 -5.82 17.89 1.77
C GLN A 59 -6.61 17.51 3.01
N LYS A 60 -6.96 16.22 3.16
CA LYS A 60 -7.69 15.73 4.34
C LYS A 60 -6.93 15.98 5.64
N PHE A 61 -5.60 15.76 5.64
CA PHE A 61 -4.77 16.10 6.79
C PHE A 61 -4.81 17.60 7.11
N THR A 62 -4.67 18.46 6.11
CA THR A 62 -4.72 19.91 6.30
C THR A 62 -6.08 20.41 6.78
N GLU A 63 -7.18 19.77 6.36
CA GLU A 63 -8.54 20.03 6.86
C GLU A 63 -8.68 19.71 8.35
N LEU A 64 -8.11 18.57 8.79
CA LEU A 64 -8.15 18.12 10.18
C LEU A 64 -7.22 18.93 11.07
N PHE A 65 -6.09 19.38 10.52
CA PHE A 65 -5.05 20.11 11.22
C PHE A 65 -4.71 21.43 10.51
N PRO A 66 -5.64 22.43 10.56
CA PRO A 66 -5.45 23.73 9.90
C PRO A 66 -4.14 24.42 10.29
N GLY A 67 -3.45 24.98 9.30
CA GLY A 67 -2.16 25.65 9.48
C GLY A 67 -0.95 24.75 9.22
N ILE A 68 -1.16 23.45 8.91
CA ILE A 68 -0.09 22.53 8.52
C ILE A 68 -0.36 22.05 7.08
N LYS A 69 0.50 22.44 6.15
CA LYS A 69 0.40 22.04 4.74
C LYS A 69 1.12 20.73 4.49
N VAL A 70 0.57 19.85 3.65
CA VAL A 70 1.27 18.66 3.17
C VAL A 70 1.83 18.91 1.77
N ASN A 71 3.15 18.85 1.63
CA ASN A 71 3.84 18.89 0.35
C ASN A 71 4.03 17.44 -0.13
N VAL A 72 3.22 17.02 -1.10
CA VAL A 72 3.24 15.66 -1.63
C VAL A 72 4.32 15.52 -2.70
N VAL A 73 5.21 14.54 -2.53
CA VAL A 73 6.23 14.15 -3.51
C VAL A 73 5.99 12.71 -3.91
N ARG A 74 5.24 12.50 -4.99
CA ARG A 74 4.92 11.16 -5.49
C ARG A 74 5.94 10.68 -6.51
N SER A 75 6.43 9.43 -6.36
CA SER A 75 7.32 8.78 -7.32
C SER A 75 7.17 7.24 -7.27
N THR A 76 7.92 6.51 -8.11
CA THR A 76 8.07 5.06 -7.97
C THR A 76 9.07 4.73 -6.86
N ALA A 77 9.02 3.48 -6.34
CA ALA A 77 9.79 3.09 -5.16
C ALA A 77 11.31 3.34 -5.33
N GLY A 78 11.88 2.87 -6.43
CA GLY A 78 13.30 3.04 -6.70
C GLY A 78 13.70 4.51 -6.88
N VAL A 79 12.90 5.30 -7.61
CA VAL A 79 13.19 6.73 -7.85
C VAL A 79 13.06 7.55 -6.57
N ALA A 80 12.01 7.32 -5.77
CA ALA A 80 11.84 8.01 -4.48
C ALA A 80 13.00 7.71 -3.53
N PHE A 81 13.40 6.43 -3.44
CA PHE A 81 14.50 6.01 -2.58
C PHE A 81 15.86 6.55 -3.05
N GLN A 82 16.13 6.55 -4.36
CA GLN A 82 17.34 7.13 -4.92
C GLN A 82 17.41 8.64 -4.63
N ARG A 83 16.32 9.37 -4.83
CA ARG A 83 16.23 10.81 -4.51
C ARG A 83 16.51 11.06 -3.03
N LEU A 84 15.86 10.29 -2.15
CA LEU A 84 16.07 10.41 -0.71
C LEU A 84 17.54 10.18 -0.33
N ASN A 85 18.20 9.17 -0.91
CA ASN A 85 19.63 8.94 -0.66
C ASN A 85 20.51 10.10 -1.17
N GLN A 86 20.21 10.68 -2.33
CA GLN A 86 20.91 11.86 -2.83
C GLN A 86 20.75 13.07 -1.89
N ASP A 87 19.56 13.29 -1.34
CA ASP A 87 19.30 14.34 -0.36
C ASP A 87 20.13 14.09 0.91
N ILE A 88 20.13 12.86 1.44
CA ILE A 88 20.91 12.44 2.62
C ILE A 88 22.41 12.65 2.40
N ASP A 89 22.96 12.15 1.28
CA ASP A 89 24.39 12.25 0.95
C ASP A 89 24.85 13.69 0.75
N SER A 90 23.93 14.56 0.32
CA SER A 90 24.18 16.00 0.16
C SER A 90 23.97 16.79 1.45
N GLY A 91 23.55 16.15 2.55
CA GLY A 91 23.23 16.80 3.82
C GLY A 91 21.95 17.66 3.78
N VAL A 92 21.08 17.44 2.81
CA VAL A 92 19.84 18.20 2.64
C VAL A 92 18.68 17.42 3.26
N ALA A 93 17.91 18.06 4.11
CA ALA A 93 16.73 17.48 4.75
C ALA A 93 15.46 17.97 4.02
N ASN A 94 15.02 17.20 3.00
CA ASN A 94 13.85 17.54 2.18
C ASN A 94 12.62 16.65 2.47
N CYS A 95 12.78 15.59 3.24
CA CYS A 95 11.71 14.61 3.49
C CYS A 95 11.48 14.48 4.99
N ASP A 96 10.23 14.64 5.41
CA ASP A 96 9.81 14.36 6.79
C ASP A 96 9.36 12.92 6.96
N VAL A 97 8.48 12.47 6.05
CA VAL A 97 7.90 11.13 6.08
C VAL A 97 8.05 10.45 4.72
N LEU A 98 8.59 9.24 4.73
CA LEU A 98 8.59 8.35 3.57
C LEU A 98 7.54 7.26 3.75
N THR A 99 6.62 7.12 2.79
CA THR A 99 5.76 5.95 2.62
C THR A 99 6.20 5.20 1.37
N THR A 100 6.67 3.96 1.54
CA THR A 100 7.24 3.17 0.45
C THR A 100 6.50 1.83 0.29
N SER A 101 6.48 1.28 -0.92
CA SER A 101 5.98 -0.08 -1.18
C SER A 101 7.06 -1.17 -1.06
N SER A 102 8.21 -0.83 -0.46
CA SER A 102 9.29 -1.79 -0.21
C SER A 102 9.79 -1.65 1.23
N ILE A 103 9.57 -2.66 2.04
CA ILE A 103 10.10 -2.71 3.41
C ILE A 103 11.65 -2.67 3.43
N ALA A 104 12.31 -3.13 2.36
CA ALA A 104 13.77 -3.08 2.24
C ALA A 104 14.31 -1.65 2.38
N HIS A 105 13.59 -0.64 1.88
CA HIS A 105 13.97 0.77 2.03
C HIS A 105 13.95 1.21 3.50
N ALA A 106 12.92 0.83 4.25
CA ALA A 106 12.84 1.15 5.67
C ALA A 106 13.90 0.42 6.50
N ILE A 107 14.19 -0.85 6.16
CA ILE A 107 15.24 -1.66 6.79
C ILE A 107 16.62 -1.05 6.52
N ASP A 108 16.93 -0.63 5.28
CA ASP A 108 18.19 0.03 4.94
C ASP A 108 18.37 1.34 5.72
N LEU A 109 17.36 2.23 5.68
CA LEU A 109 17.41 3.50 6.43
C LEU A 109 17.57 3.27 7.93
N LYS A 110 16.87 2.27 8.51
CA LYS A 110 17.02 1.88 9.91
C LYS A 110 18.45 1.43 10.23
N SER A 111 19.02 0.56 9.41
CA SER A 111 20.39 0.03 9.60
C SER A 111 21.45 1.14 9.60
N ARG A 112 21.19 2.22 8.90
CA ARG A 112 22.05 3.42 8.81
C ARG A 112 21.71 4.49 9.86
N ASN A 113 20.81 4.23 10.81
CA ASN A 113 20.33 5.18 11.83
C ASN A 113 19.72 6.46 11.24
N LEU A 114 19.03 6.35 10.11
CA LEU A 114 18.41 7.45 9.39
C LEU A 114 16.91 7.60 9.68
N LEU A 115 16.36 6.81 10.60
CA LEU A 115 14.96 6.86 11.01
C LEU A 115 14.81 7.35 12.44
N MET A 116 13.70 8.04 12.70
CA MET A 116 13.24 8.43 14.03
C MET A 116 12.34 7.35 14.61
N ALA A 117 12.65 6.85 15.80
CA ALA A 117 11.73 5.98 16.53
C ALA A 117 10.52 6.78 17.02
N TYR A 118 9.34 6.33 16.68
CA TYR A 118 8.09 6.91 17.15
C TYR A 118 7.01 5.82 17.25
N ALA A 119 6.47 5.62 18.45
CA ALA A 119 5.36 4.70 18.71
C ALA A 119 4.02 5.45 18.65
N PRO A 120 3.29 5.42 17.53
CA PRO A 120 1.98 6.08 17.42
C PRO A 120 1.00 5.49 18.44
N VAL A 121 0.21 6.35 19.09
CA VAL A 121 -0.81 5.91 20.04
C VAL A 121 -1.91 5.08 19.37
N ARG A 122 -2.12 5.28 18.07
CA ARG A 122 -3.11 4.58 17.26
C ARG A 122 -2.63 3.22 16.70
N LYS A 123 -1.36 2.84 16.89
CA LYS A 123 -0.82 1.58 16.31
C LYS A 123 -1.56 0.32 16.74
N SER A 124 -2.14 0.31 17.95
CA SER A 124 -2.90 -0.83 18.46
C SER A 124 -4.32 -0.96 17.86
N GLU A 125 -4.76 0.02 17.06
CA GLU A 125 -6.07 0.05 16.42
C GLU A 125 -6.03 -0.52 14.99
N ILE A 126 -4.83 -0.82 14.48
CA ILE A 126 -4.60 -1.48 13.20
C ILE A 126 -4.95 -2.97 13.33
N ILE A 127 -5.43 -3.59 12.26
CA ILE A 127 -5.71 -5.04 12.25
C ILE A 127 -4.43 -5.83 12.57
N PRO A 128 -4.52 -6.93 13.33
CA PRO A 128 -3.35 -7.61 13.91
C PRO A 128 -2.28 -8.00 12.89
N GLU A 129 -2.67 -8.38 11.68
CA GLU A 129 -1.79 -8.83 10.61
C GLU A 129 -0.79 -7.76 10.16
N PHE A 130 -1.09 -6.48 10.37
CA PHE A 130 -0.25 -5.34 9.99
C PHE A 130 0.39 -4.63 11.18
N GLN A 131 0.16 -5.12 12.42
CA GLN A 131 0.79 -4.57 13.61
C GLN A 131 2.25 -5.06 13.76
N ASN A 132 3.04 -4.27 14.48
CA ASN A 132 4.36 -4.65 14.98
C ASN A 132 5.34 -5.15 13.89
N LEU A 133 5.28 -4.56 12.71
CA LEU A 133 6.20 -4.87 11.61
C LEU A 133 7.66 -4.59 12.01
N ASP A 134 7.88 -3.59 12.84
CA ASP A 134 9.17 -3.22 13.42
C ASP A 134 9.08 -3.12 14.95
N ALA A 135 9.96 -3.86 15.67
CA ALA A 135 9.96 -3.92 17.12
C ALA A 135 10.44 -2.63 17.80
N ASP A 136 11.19 -1.79 17.07
CA ASP A 136 11.77 -0.55 17.58
C ASP A 136 10.94 0.69 17.21
N ASP A 137 9.73 0.50 16.65
CA ASP A 137 8.82 1.56 16.24
C ASP A 137 9.45 2.59 15.26
N MET A 138 10.37 2.14 14.41
CA MET A 138 11.03 2.98 13.38
C MET A 138 10.19 3.13 12.13
N PHE A 139 9.29 2.17 11.86
CA PHE A 139 8.34 2.21 10.74
C PHE A 139 7.10 1.36 11.02
N HIS A 140 5.98 1.75 10.43
CA HIS A 140 4.68 1.10 10.61
C HIS A 140 4.00 0.87 9.25
N VAL A 141 3.28 -0.23 9.08
CA VAL A 141 2.39 -0.39 7.91
C VAL A 141 1.30 0.67 8.00
N THR A 142 1.14 1.46 6.95
CA THR A 142 0.11 2.49 6.86
C THR A 142 -0.87 2.24 5.72
N THR A 143 -0.47 1.49 4.69
CA THR A 143 -1.35 1.03 3.63
C THR A 143 -1.06 -0.41 3.26
N ALA A 144 -2.08 -1.08 2.74
CA ALA A 144 -1.95 -2.36 2.07
C ALA A 144 -2.72 -2.30 0.75
N GLY A 145 -2.29 -3.08 -0.25
CA GLY A 145 -2.98 -3.08 -1.53
C GLY A 145 -2.83 -4.40 -2.27
N PRO A 146 -3.95 -4.93 -2.79
CA PRO A 146 -3.93 -6.11 -3.62
C PRO A 146 -3.33 -5.83 -5.00
N MET A 147 -2.42 -6.71 -5.43
CA MET A 147 -2.09 -6.92 -6.82
C MET A 147 -3.05 -7.97 -7.37
N CYS A 148 -3.73 -7.67 -8.45
CA CYS A 148 -4.73 -8.55 -9.05
C CYS A 148 -4.54 -8.61 -10.57
N ILE A 149 -5.32 -9.46 -11.22
CA ILE A 149 -5.42 -9.45 -12.68
C ILE A 149 -6.39 -8.32 -13.06
N VAL A 150 -5.96 -7.47 -13.99
CA VAL A 150 -6.80 -6.44 -14.60
C VAL A 150 -7.07 -6.81 -16.05
N TYR A 151 -8.25 -6.49 -16.55
CA TYR A 151 -8.62 -6.76 -17.94
C TYR A 151 -9.50 -5.66 -18.53
N ASN A 152 -9.44 -5.47 -19.85
CA ASN A 152 -10.28 -4.53 -20.58
C ASN A 152 -11.65 -5.15 -20.83
N THR A 153 -12.73 -4.48 -20.42
CA THR A 153 -14.11 -4.98 -20.51
C THR A 153 -14.73 -4.82 -21.88
N ASP A 154 -14.14 -4.04 -22.79
CA ASP A 154 -14.58 -3.94 -24.18
C ASP A 154 -14.10 -5.16 -25.01
N ASP A 155 -12.97 -5.77 -24.60
CA ASP A 155 -12.34 -6.89 -25.30
C ASP A 155 -12.59 -8.26 -24.64
N VAL A 156 -12.83 -8.28 -23.31
CA VAL A 156 -12.94 -9.52 -22.52
C VAL A 156 -14.17 -9.49 -21.65
N THR A 157 -15.03 -10.51 -21.79
CA THR A 157 -16.17 -10.68 -20.87
C THR A 157 -15.71 -11.21 -19.51
N GLU A 158 -16.49 -11.00 -18.46
CA GLU A 158 -16.21 -11.53 -17.12
C GLU A 158 -16.02 -13.07 -17.13
N ALA A 159 -16.78 -13.78 -17.97
CA ALA A 159 -16.70 -15.24 -18.09
C ALA A 159 -15.38 -15.70 -18.71
N ASP A 160 -14.80 -14.91 -19.60
CA ASP A 160 -13.57 -15.23 -20.33
C ASP A 160 -12.32 -14.62 -19.67
N ALA A 161 -12.49 -13.80 -18.64
CA ALA A 161 -11.38 -13.15 -17.94
C ALA A 161 -10.47 -14.20 -17.27
N PRO A 162 -9.14 -13.96 -17.24
CA PRO A 162 -8.20 -14.80 -16.51
C PRO A 162 -8.60 -14.91 -15.03
N LYS A 163 -8.52 -16.12 -14.44
CA LYS A 163 -8.92 -16.39 -13.04
C LYS A 163 -7.74 -16.67 -12.12
N ASN A 164 -6.62 -17.06 -12.70
CA ASN A 164 -5.39 -17.42 -12.01
C ASN A 164 -4.20 -16.76 -12.71
N TRP A 165 -3.08 -16.60 -12.02
CA TRP A 165 -1.90 -15.97 -12.61
C TRP A 165 -1.37 -16.66 -13.88
N PRO A 166 -1.33 -18.02 -13.98
CA PRO A 166 -0.91 -18.68 -15.20
C PRO A 166 -1.82 -18.43 -16.41
N ASP A 167 -3.07 -18.01 -16.20
CA ASP A 167 -3.98 -17.69 -17.31
C ASP A 167 -3.51 -16.48 -18.14
N LEU A 168 -2.62 -15.64 -17.59
CA LEU A 168 -1.94 -14.57 -18.35
C LEU A 168 -0.98 -15.12 -19.42
N LEU A 169 -0.64 -16.41 -19.34
CA LEU A 169 0.23 -17.11 -20.30
C LEU A 169 -0.55 -17.76 -21.45
N ASP A 170 -1.89 -17.64 -21.47
CA ASP A 170 -2.70 -18.17 -22.57
C ASP A 170 -2.28 -17.51 -23.90
N PRO A 171 -1.99 -18.28 -24.97
CA PRO A 171 -1.60 -17.75 -26.27
C PRO A 171 -2.56 -16.72 -26.89
N ARG A 172 -3.83 -16.73 -26.48
CA ARG A 172 -4.82 -15.72 -26.94
C ARG A 172 -4.46 -14.28 -26.55
N TRP A 173 -3.65 -14.11 -25.51
CA TRP A 173 -3.19 -12.79 -25.03
C TRP A 173 -1.87 -12.33 -25.65
N LYS A 174 -1.28 -13.08 -26.59
CA LYS A 174 0.03 -12.74 -27.15
C LYS A 174 0.07 -11.33 -27.73
N GLY A 175 1.02 -10.50 -27.26
CA GLY A 175 1.16 -9.09 -27.59
C GLY A 175 0.11 -8.18 -26.92
N LYS A 176 -0.67 -8.70 -25.94
CA LYS A 176 -1.76 -8.00 -25.26
C LYS A 176 -1.69 -8.08 -23.73
N VAL A 177 -0.61 -8.65 -23.19
CA VAL A 177 -0.37 -8.72 -21.74
C VAL A 177 0.45 -7.51 -21.29
N ALA A 178 0.12 -6.95 -20.15
CA ALA A 178 0.93 -5.93 -19.48
C ALA A 178 1.41 -6.41 -18.11
N ILE A 179 2.68 -6.16 -17.82
CA ILE A 179 3.29 -6.31 -16.49
C ILE A 179 4.17 -5.11 -16.18
N GLY A 180 4.55 -4.92 -14.93
CA GLY A 180 5.53 -3.90 -14.55
C GLY A 180 6.95 -4.47 -14.48
N HIS A 181 7.94 -3.60 -14.28
CA HIS A 181 9.34 -3.97 -14.07
C HIS A 181 9.65 -4.08 -12.56
N PRO A 182 10.12 -5.24 -12.06
CA PRO A 182 10.34 -5.47 -10.63
C PRO A 182 11.42 -4.58 -10.01
N GLY A 183 12.40 -4.12 -10.78
CA GLY A 183 13.45 -3.23 -10.30
C GLY A 183 13.02 -1.77 -10.09
N PHE A 184 11.87 -1.35 -10.62
CA PHE A 184 11.36 0.02 -10.46
C PHE A 184 10.16 0.12 -9.51
N SER A 185 9.37 -0.94 -9.40
CA SER A 185 8.12 -0.97 -8.63
C SER A 185 8.16 -2.03 -7.53
N GLY A 186 8.03 -1.61 -6.27
CA GLY A 186 7.92 -2.53 -5.14
C GLY A 186 6.71 -3.46 -5.24
N TYR A 187 5.58 -2.98 -5.79
CA TYR A 187 4.42 -3.82 -6.09
C TYR A 187 4.77 -4.98 -7.03
N VAL A 188 5.46 -4.66 -8.12
CA VAL A 188 5.85 -5.66 -9.11
C VAL A 188 6.94 -6.58 -8.57
N GLY A 189 7.89 -6.05 -7.79
CA GLY A 189 8.93 -6.85 -7.14
C GLY A 189 8.33 -7.92 -6.22
N ILE A 190 7.42 -7.53 -5.33
CA ILE A 190 6.74 -8.43 -4.40
C ILE A 190 5.88 -9.45 -5.15
N TRP A 191 5.10 -9.00 -6.14
CA TRP A 191 4.32 -9.89 -7.00
C TRP A 191 5.22 -10.89 -7.73
N GLY A 192 6.32 -10.42 -8.30
CA GLY A 192 7.23 -11.24 -9.06
C GLY A 192 7.90 -12.34 -8.23
N VAL A 193 8.35 -12.03 -7.00
CA VAL A 193 8.89 -13.02 -6.06
C VAL A 193 7.85 -14.09 -5.74
N LYS A 194 6.57 -13.71 -5.56
CA LYS A 194 5.49 -14.68 -5.33
C LYS A 194 5.17 -15.51 -6.56
N MET A 195 5.30 -14.95 -7.77
CA MET A 195 5.16 -15.74 -9.01
C MET A 195 6.29 -16.76 -9.16
N GLU A 196 7.54 -16.35 -8.88
CA GLU A 196 8.68 -17.27 -8.90
C GLU A 196 8.53 -18.38 -7.83
N GLU A 197 8.03 -18.05 -6.64
CA GLU A 197 7.78 -19.04 -5.57
C GLU A 197 6.69 -20.07 -5.97
N LEU A 198 5.59 -19.61 -6.59
CA LEU A 198 4.44 -20.45 -6.93
C LEU A 198 4.65 -21.29 -8.19
N TYR A 199 5.36 -20.72 -9.18
CA TYR A 199 5.40 -21.29 -10.53
C TYR A 199 6.83 -21.46 -11.07
N GLY A 200 7.85 -21.15 -10.28
CA GLY A 200 9.23 -21.09 -10.74
C GLY A 200 9.49 -19.92 -11.66
N TYR A 201 10.77 -19.65 -11.95
CA TYR A 201 11.16 -18.56 -12.86
C TYR A 201 10.69 -18.79 -14.30
N GLU A 202 10.36 -20.04 -14.65
CA GLU A 202 9.72 -20.41 -15.93
C GLU A 202 8.46 -19.60 -16.24
N PHE A 203 7.76 -19.08 -15.23
CA PHE A 203 6.61 -18.19 -15.44
C PHE A 203 7.02 -16.96 -16.24
N PHE A 204 8.15 -16.33 -15.93
CA PHE A 204 8.65 -15.16 -16.65
C PHE A 204 9.25 -15.53 -18.01
N GLU A 205 9.90 -16.67 -18.15
CA GLU A 205 10.38 -17.18 -19.44
C GLU A 205 9.21 -17.40 -20.41
N LYS A 206 8.10 -17.98 -19.93
CA LYS A 206 6.85 -18.14 -20.71
C LYS A 206 6.20 -16.78 -20.98
N MET A 207 6.24 -15.86 -20.02
CA MET A 207 5.74 -14.49 -20.18
C MET A 207 6.47 -13.73 -21.29
N LEU A 208 7.79 -13.92 -21.44
CA LEU A 208 8.54 -13.38 -22.60
C LEU A 208 7.94 -13.84 -23.94
N GLY A 209 7.50 -15.12 -24.01
CA GLY A 209 6.82 -15.66 -25.18
C GLY A 209 5.49 -14.99 -25.54
N GLN A 210 4.86 -14.32 -24.58
CA GLN A 210 3.66 -13.51 -24.77
C GLN A 210 3.97 -12.14 -25.39
N ASN A 211 5.24 -11.72 -25.49
CA ASN A 211 5.63 -10.37 -25.94
C ASN A 211 4.89 -9.27 -25.14
N PRO A 212 5.05 -9.22 -23.82
CA PRO A 212 4.28 -8.33 -22.96
C PRO A 212 4.73 -6.87 -23.12
N TYR A 213 3.81 -5.94 -22.86
CA TYR A 213 4.16 -4.58 -22.49
C TYR A 213 4.77 -4.58 -21.10
N ILE A 214 5.92 -3.93 -20.92
CA ILE A 214 6.58 -3.82 -19.61
C ILE A 214 6.65 -2.36 -19.18
N GLY A 215 5.77 -1.99 -18.24
CA GLY A 215 5.74 -0.66 -17.66
C GLY A 215 6.79 -0.46 -16.57
N ARG A 216 7.12 0.79 -16.25
CA ARG A 216 8.00 1.13 -15.11
C ARG A 216 7.29 0.95 -13.77
N SER A 217 5.96 1.02 -13.75
CA SER A 217 5.16 0.89 -12.54
C SER A 217 4.00 -0.09 -12.77
N SER A 218 3.43 -0.62 -11.69
CA SER A 218 2.22 -1.42 -11.76
C SER A 218 0.99 -0.62 -12.23
N ILE A 219 1.00 0.71 -12.05
CA ILE A 219 -0.09 1.60 -12.52
C ILE A 219 -0.10 1.71 -14.04
N ASP A 220 1.07 1.62 -14.69
CA ASP A 220 1.18 1.67 -16.16
C ASP A 220 0.37 0.53 -16.80
N VAL A 221 0.29 -0.64 -16.13
CA VAL A 221 -0.55 -1.77 -16.55
C VAL A 221 -2.02 -1.37 -16.63
N VAL A 222 -2.54 -0.68 -15.62
CA VAL A 222 -3.93 -0.20 -15.64
C VAL A 222 -4.14 0.81 -16.76
N THR A 223 -3.19 1.72 -16.96
CA THR A 223 -3.27 2.75 -18.01
C THR A 223 -3.33 2.14 -19.40
N THR A 224 -2.45 1.18 -19.70
CA THR A 224 -2.43 0.53 -21.03
C THR A 224 -3.63 -0.39 -21.24
N THR A 225 -4.15 -1.00 -20.16
CA THR A 225 -5.38 -1.81 -20.24
C THR A 225 -6.60 -0.92 -20.47
N VAL A 226 -6.72 0.22 -19.80
CA VAL A 226 -7.80 1.19 -20.05
C VAL A 226 -7.79 1.72 -21.48
N SER A 227 -6.61 2.00 -22.04
CA SER A 227 -6.49 2.51 -23.41
C SER A 227 -6.71 1.45 -24.51
N GLY A 228 -6.78 0.15 -24.14
CA GLY A 228 -6.87 -0.96 -25.09
C GLY A 228 -5.54 -1.29 -25.78
N GLU A 229 -4.42 -0.67 -25.40
CA GLU A 229 -3.09 -1.06 -25.88
C GLU A 229 -2.75 -2.49 -25.43
N THR A 230 -3.12 -2.83 -24.20
CA THR A 230 -3.09 -4.19 -23.67
C THR A 230 -4.50 -4.62 -23.23
N ILE A 231 -4.74 -5.92 -23.11
CA ILE A 231 -6.07 -6.46 -22.80
C ILE A 231 -6.13 -7.02 -21.38
N VAL A 232 -5.04 -7.63 -20.92
CA VAL A 232 -4.93 -8.23 -19.59
C VAL A 232 -3.58 -7.88 -18.97
N GLY A 233 -3.48 -7.94 -17.63
CA GLY A 233 -2.19 -7.71 -16.99
C GLY A 233 -2.24 -7.87 -15.46
N ALA A 234 -1.08 -7.71 -14.82
CA ALA A 234 -0.93 -7.70 -13.37
C ALA A 234 -0.87 -6.26 -12.85
N GLY A 235 -1.96 -5.78 -12.23
CA GLY A 235 -2.10 -4.39 -11.80
C GLY A 235 -2.70 -4.22 -10.39
N PRO A 236 -2.58 -3.03 -9.78
CA PRO A 236 -3.14 -2.75 -8.46
C PRO A 236 -4.66 -2.61 -8.53
N ALA A 237 -5.37 -3.31 -7.65
CA ALA A 237 -6.83 -3.33 -7.59
C ALA A 237 -7.44 -1.94 -7.42
N ALA A 238 -6.93 -1.13 -6.50
CA ALA A 238 -7.45 0.19 -6.22
C ALA A 238 -7.43 1.11 -7.46
N SER A 239 -6.31 1.11 -8.23
CA SER A 239 -6.19 1.95 -9.43
C SER A 239 -7.16 1.52 -10.52
N SER A 240 -7.36 0.20 -10.69
CA SER A 240 -8.28 -0.33 -11.69
C SER A 240 -9.74 -0.04 -11.30
N LEU A 241 -10.13 -0.26 -10.05
CA LEU A 241 -11.48 0.07 -9.56
C LEU A 241 -11.77 1.57 -9.63
N ALA A 242 -10.80 2.42 -9.30
CA ALA A 242 -10.92 3.86 -9.45
C ALA A 242 -11.07 4.29 -10.93
N ALA A 243 -10.39 3.60 -11.84
CA ALA A 243 -10.59 3.84 -13.28
C ALA A 243 -11.98 3.39 -13.73
N ALA A 244 -12.42 2.21 -13.31
CA ALA A 244 -13.76 1.68 -13.63
C ALA A 244 -14.88 2.59 -13.11
N SER A 245 -14.75 3.13 -11.89
CA SER A 245 -15.74 4.06 -11.32
C SER A 245 -15.89 5.37 -12.10
N LYS A 246 -14.87 5.74 -12.88
CA LYS A 246 -14.88 6.88 -13.81
C LYS A 246 -15.43 6.51 -15.19
N GLY A 247 -15.93 5.28 -15.37
CA GLY A 247 -16.51 4.77 -16.62
C GLY A 247 -15.49 4.24 -17.64
N ASN A 248 -14.24 3.98 -17.23
CA ASN A 248 -13.26 3.37 -18.11
C ASN A 248 -13.50 1.86 -18.24
N PRO A 249 -13.18 1.25 -19.41
CA PRO A 249 -13.46 -0.15 -19.70
C PRO A 249 -12.41 -1.08 -19.07
N VAL A 250 -12.42 -1.18 -17.74
CA VAL A 250 -11.48 -2.02 -16.99
C VAL A 250 -12.17 -2.67 -15.80
N ALA A 251 -11.79 -3.91 -15.50
CA ALA A 251 -12.24 -4.63 -14.31
C ALA A 251 -11.11 -5.47 -13.70
N ASN A 252 -11.36 -5.96 -12.49
CA ASN A 252 -10.42 -6.77 -11.70
C ASN A 252 -10.90 -8.21 -11.57
N VAL A 253 -9.93 -9.13 -11.50
CA VAL A 253 -10.10 -10.46 -10.93
C VAL A 253 -9.12 -10.61 -9.77
N TYR A 254 -9.61 -10.99 -8.61
CA TYR A 254 -8.81 -11.42 -7.47
C TYR A 254 -8.46 -12.90 -7.68
N PRO A 255 -7.18 -13.23 -7.96
CA PRO A 255 -6.83 -14.57 -8.40
C PRO A 255 -7.11 -15.64 -7.34
N THR A 256 -7.73 -16.77 -7.75
CA THR A 256 -8.11 -17.86 -6.82
C THR A 256 -6.91 -18.65 -6.33
N ASP A 257 -5.80 -18.64 -7.05
CA ASP A 257 -4.50 -19.20 -6.66
C ASP A 257 -3.74 -18.34 -5.66
N GLY A 258 -4.12 -17.07 -5.49
CA GLY A 258 -3.67 -16.16 -4.42
C GLY A 258 -3.49 -14.72 -4.87
N THR A 259 -4.18 -13.82 -4.20
CA THR A 259 -4.02 -12.37 -4.37
C THR A 259 -2.81 -11.90 -3.59
N VAL A 260 -1.83 -11.30 -4.26
CA VAL A 260 -0.62 -10.79 -3.60
C VAL A 260 -0.95 -9.48 -2.90
N ILE A 261 -0.82 -9.44 -1.58
CA ILE A 261 -0.98 -8.21 -0.80
C ILE A 261 0.38 -7.56 -0.58
N ILE A 262 0.48 -6.30 -0.99
CA ILE A 262 1.66 -5.46 -0.80
C ILE A 262 1.40 -4.53 0.38
N THR A 263 2.19 -4.67 1.44
CA THR A 263 2.19 -3.75 2.57
C THR A 263 3.14 -2.59 2.31
N SER A 264 2.75 -1.40 2.72
CA SER A 264 3.57 -0.21 2.54
C SER A 264 3.86 0.43 3.89
N PRO A 265 5.11 0.36 4.35
CA PRO A 265 5.53 1.04 5.58
C PRO A 265 5.69 2.53 5.36
N SER A 266 5.37 3.29 6.41
CA SER A 266 5.76 4.70 6.58
C SER A 266 6.77 4.85 7.69
N CYS A 267 7.75 5.72 7.49
CA CYS A 267 8.79 6.04 8.47
C CYS A 267 9.05 7.55 8.51
N ILE A 268 9.48 8.04 9.67
CA ILE A 268 9.92 9.43 9.88
C ILE A 268 11.43 9.47 9.74
N LEU A 269 11.97 10.42 8.97
CA LEU A 269 13.42 10.59 8.83
C LEU A 269 14.01 11.16 10.13
N ALA A 270 15.21 10.69 10.54
CA ALA A 270 15.88 11.16 11.75
C ALA A 270 16.20 12.66 11.73
N ASN A 271 16.44 13.21 10.53
CA ASN A 271 16.71 14.64 10.28
C ASN A 271 15.48 15.36 9.70
N ALA A 272 14.26 14.86 9.94
CA ALA A 272 13.04 15.49 9.46
C ALA A 272 13.00 16.99 9.82
N PRO A 273 12.80 17.89 8.86
CA PRO A 273 12.71 19.35 9.12
C PRO A 273 11.56 19.72 10.05
N HIS A 274 10.47 18.93 10.01
CA HIS A 274 9.22 19.21 10.74
C HIS A 274 8.85 18.00 11.62
N PRO A 275 9.62 17.70 12.70
CA PRO A 275 9.50 16.44 13.44
C PRO A 275 8.17 16.26 14.19
N ASN A 276 7.52 17.34 14.65
CA ASN A 276 6.23 17.26 15.32
C ASN A 276 5.10 17.06 14.29
N ALA A 277 5.16 17.75 13.16
CA ALA A 277 4.23 17.54 12.05
C ALA A 277 4.36 16.12 11.47
N ALA A 278 5.58 15.57 11.37
CA ALA A 278 5.83 14.20 10.96
C ALA A 278 5.21 13.17 11.92
N LYS A 279 5.33 13.35 13.22
CA LYS A 279 4.67 12.50 14.23
C LYS A 279 3.16 12.60 14.15
N LEU A 280 2.62 13.81 14.03
CA LEU A 280 1.18 14.04 13.86
C LEU A 280 0.66 13.38 12.57
N PHE A 281 1.43 13.46 11.49
CA PHE A 281 1.09 12.81 10.24
C PHE A 281 1.12 11.28 10.35
N SER A 282 2.06 10.72 11.12
CA SER A 282 2.08 9.28 11.41
C SER A 282 0.85 8.82 12.20
N GLU A 283 0.36 9.62 13.16
CA GLU A 283 -0.91 9.36 13.84
C GLU A 283 -2.10 9.39 12.86
N PHE A 284 -2.12 10.36 11.95
CA PHE A 284 -3.14 10.46 10.93
C PHE A 284 -3.13 9.25 9.98
N LEU A 285 -1.96 8.82 9.50
CA LEU A 285 -1.82 7.66 8.60
C LEU A 285 -2.31 6.34 9.23
N LEU A 286 -2.33 6.23 10.56
CA LEU A 286 -2.92 5.10 11.29
C LEU A 286 -4.35 5.39 11.77
N GLY A 287 -4.86 6.59 11.53
CA GLY A 287 -6.18 7.05 11.97
C GLY A 287 -7.34 6.53 11.14
N THR A 288 -8.55 6.67 11.70
CA THR A 288 -9.81 6.34 11.02
C THR A 288 -9.96 7.18 9.76
N GLU A 289 -9.69 8.45 9.85
CA GLU A 289 -9.90 9.45 8.80
C GLU A 289 -9.05 9.16 7.54
N PHE A 290 -7.80 8.73 7.73
CA PHE A 290 -6.96 8.29 6.62
C PHE A 290 -7.49 7.00 6.00
N ASN A 291 -7.87 6.01 6.82
CA ASN A 291 -8.36 4.73 6.34
C ASN A 291 -9.72 4.87 5.63
N GLU A 292 -10.58 5.82 6.01
CA GLU A 292 -11.78 6.20 5.29
C GLU A 292 -11.44 6.77 3.90
N VAL A 293 -10.49 7.72 3.82
CA VAL A 293 -10.02 8.25 2.54
C VAL A 293 -9.44 7.15 1.65
N ILE A 294 -8.65 6.21 2.20
CA ILE A 294 -8.13 5.07 1.44
C ILE A 294 -9.26 4.20 0.91
N ALA A 295 -10.27 3.89 1.74
CA ALA A 295 -11.43 3.11 1.33
C ALA A 295 -12.25 3.84 0.24
N GLU A 296 -12.49 5.15 0.38
CA GLU A 296 -13.16 5.97 -0.64
C GLU A 296 -12.43 5.95 -1.99
N GLN A 297 -11.09 5.77 -1.98
CA GLN A 297 -10.25 5.62 -3.17
C GLN A 297 -10.09 4.16 -3.63
N PHE A 298 -11.00 3.25 -3.22
CA PHE A 298 -10.97 1.82 -3.52
C PHE A 298 -9.74 1.08 -2.96
N GLY A 299 -9.01 1.69 -2.04
CA GLY A 299 -7.90 1.06 -1.34
C GLY A 299 -8.37 0.11 -0.24
N THR A 300 -7.44 -0.68 0.28
CA THR A 300 -7.69 -1.61 1.38
C THR A 300 -7.32 -0.93 2.69
N PRO A 301 -8.29 -0.58 3.55
CA PRO A 301 -8.00 -0.01 4.88
C PRO A 301 -7.33 -1.07 5.76
N ILE A 302 -6.41 -0.61 6.61
CA ILE A 302 -5.71 -1.45 7.58
C ILE A 302 -6.33 -1.40 8.98
N ARG A 303 -7.49 -0.74 9.12
CA ARG A 303 -8.29 -0.66 10.33
C ARG A 303 -9.59 -1.44 10.18
N ALA A 304 -10.03 -2.09 11.24
CA ALA A 304 -11.33 -2.75 11.28
C ALA A 304 -12.49 -1.73 11.29
N GLY A 305 -13.64 -2.11 10.73
CA GLY A 305 -14.87 -1.32 10.79
C GLY A 305 -14.98 -0.18 9.77
N ILE A 306 -14.01 -0.04 8.87
CA ILE A 306 -14.11 0.92 7.74
C ILE A 306 -14.97 0.30 6.63
N ALA A 307 -15.92 1.08 6.12
CA ALA A 307 -16.79 0.65 5.01
C ALA A 307 -15.99 0.56 3.70
N LEU A 308 -16.15 -0.55 2.99
CA LEU A 308 -15.48 -0.78 1.70
C LEU A 308 -16.34 -0.31 0.53
N GLN A 309 -15.71 0.15 -0.53
CA GLN A 309 -16.39 0.48 -1.78
C GLN A 309 -16.84 -0.79 -2.54
N PRO A 310 -17.88 -0.70 -3.38
CA PRO A 310 -18.26 -1.82 -4.25
C PRO A 310 -17.09 -2.35 -5.09
N GLY A 311 -16.92 -3.67 -5.11
CA GLY A 311 -15.82 -4.33 -5.83
C GLY A 311 -14.52 -4.49 -5.03
N VAL A 312 -14.42 -3.90 -3.84
CA VAL A 312 -13.31 -4.13 -2.90
C VAL A 312 -13.73 -5.24 -1.93
N PRO A 313 -13.15 -6.44 -1.98
CA PRO A 313 -13.46 -7.50 -1.02
C PRO A 313 -12.78 -7.22 0.33
N ALA A 314 -13.35 -7.76 1.40
CA ALA A 314 -12.62 -7.88 2.64
C ALA A 314 -11.46 -8.89 2.50
N LEU A 315 -10.38 -8.68 3.25
CA LEU A 315 -9.18 -9.53 3.11
C LEU A 315 -9.44 -11.01 3.45
N ASP A 316 -10.41 -11.29 4.31
CA ASP A 316 -10.84 -12.64 4.68
C ASP A 316 -11.77 -13.31 3.65
N GLU A 317 -12.25 -12.55 2.66
CA GLU A 317 -13.07 -13.08 1.55
C GLU A 317 -12.22 -13.55 0.35
N ILE A 318 -10.92 -13.26 0.33
CA ILE A 318 -9.99 -13.62 -0.74
C ILE A 318 -8.82 -14.46 -0.23
N LYS A 319 -8.25 -15.28 -1.10
CA LYS A 319 -7.02 -16.00 -0.77
C LYS A 319 -5.83 -15.04 -0.81
N VAL A 320 -5.37 -14.61 0.35
CA VAL A 320 -4.23 -13.70 0.50
C VAL A 320 -2.91 -14.46 0.49
N ILE A 321 -1.93 -13.94 -0.25
CA ILE A 321 -0.52 -14.33 -0.18
C ILE A 321 0.35 -13.08 0.00
N THR A 322 1.42 -13.20 0.77
CA THR A 322 2.35 -12.10 1.06
C THR A 322 3.80 -12.57 0.93
N ALA A 323 4.70 -11.68 0.59
CA ALA A 323 6.14 -11.94 0.70
C ALA A 323 6.62 -11.58 2.12
N THR A 324 7.56 -12.37 2.62
CA THR A 324 8.23 -12.07 3.89
C THR A 324 9.20 -10.89 3.72
N PRO A 325 9.56 -10.18 4.81
CA PRO A 325 10.58 -9.14 4.75
C PRO A 325 11.92 -9.64 4.16
N ASP A 326 12.30 -10.87 4.48
CA ASP A 326 13.52 -11.51 3.96
C ASP A 326 13.46 -11.70 2.45
N GLN A 327 12.35 -12.20 1.91
CA GLN A 327 12.12 -12.30 0.47
C GLN A 327 12.17 -10.93 -0.22
N ILE A 328 11.59 -9.89 0.39
CA ILE A 328 11.60 -8.55 -0.19
C ILE A 328 13.03 -7.97 -0.25
N VAL A 329 13.83 -8.21 0.78
CA VAL A 329 15.21 -7.70 0.85
C VAL A 329 16.15 -8.47 -0.08
N ASN A 330 16.06 -9.80 -0.09
CA ASN A 330 17.04 -10.65 -0.74
C ASN A 330 16.64 -11.10 -2.14
N ASP A 331 15.35 -11.44 -2.36
CA ASP A 331 14.92 -12.06 -3.61
C ASP A 331 14.53 -11.04 -4.69
N ILE A 332 13.99 -9.86 -4.33
CA ILE A 332 13.62 -8.84 -5.33
C ILE A 332 14.84 -8.37 -6.14
N PRO A 333 16.02 -8.05 -5.57
CA PRO A 333 17.18 -7.67 -6.35
C PRO A 333 17.62 -8.77 -7.33
N VAL A 334 17.61 -10.02 -6.89
CA VAL A 334 17.95 -11.20 -7.72
C VAL A 334 16.94 -11.38 -8.86
N LEU A 335 15.64 -11.29 -8.52
CA LEU A 335 14.58 -11.34 -9.52
C LEU A 335 14.71 -10.22 -10.56
N ALA A 336 15.00 -9.00 -10.13
CA ALA A 336 15.15 -7.85 -11.02
C ALA A 336 16.33 -8.03 -12.00
N GLU A 337 17.41 -8.65 -11.55
CA GLU A 337 18.55 -9.00 -12.40
C GLU A 337 18.17 -10.06 -13.44
N LYS A 338 17.61 -11.18 -13.00
CA LYS A 338 17.10 -12.24 -13.89
C LYS A 338 16.08 -11.69 -14.92
N PHE A 339 15.17 -10.81 -14.44
CA PHE A 339 14.14 -10.20 -15.28
C PHE A 339 14.76 -9.32 -16.37
N ARG A 340 15.74 -8.48 -16.02
CA ARG A 340 16.49 -7.65 -16.98
C ARG A 340 17.18 -8.52 -18.03
N ASP A 341 17.84 -9.59 -17.62
CA ASP A 341 18.55 -10.50 -18.52
C ASP A 341 17.57 -11.23 -19.47
N THR A 342 16.40 -11.63 -18.96
CA THR A 342 15.37 -12.32 -19.74
C THR A 342 14.70 -11.41 -20.76
N PHE A 343 14.33 -10.19 -20.38
CA PHE A 343 13.58 -9.27 -21.23
C PHE A 343 14.46 -8.25 -21.98
N GLY A 344 15.74 -8.16 -21.69
CA GLY A 344 16.69 -7.28 -22.38
C GLY A 344 16.53 -5.79 -22.02
N ILE A 345 16.08 -5.48 -20.79
CA ILE A 345 15.71 -4.11 -20.38
C ILE A 345 16.28 -3.76 -19.01
#